data_f7de625f4e2a89df2f6562a68d4f8e73
#
_entry.id   f7de625f4e2a89df2f6562a68d4f8e73
#
_cell.length_a   1.000
_cell.length_b   1.000
_cell.length_c   1.000
_cell.angle_alpha   90.00
_cell.angle_beta   90.00
_cell.angle_gamma   90.00
#
_symmetry.space_group_name_H-M   'P 1'
#
loop_
_entity.id
_entity.type
_entity.pdbx_description
1 polymer ?
#
loop_
_entity_poly.entity_id
_entity_poly.type
_entity_poly.pdbx_seq_one_letter_code
_entity_poly.pdbx_strand_id
1 'polypeptide(L)'
;MFWTEEVASRCTGAQIINDSKTPSGRVHVGALRGVLIHDAIFRTLTGQGIEAKYLFGVDDYDPLDEIPAGKGEHFEKYLGQPLCNVPAPDGSSAPDMAEHYIGEFFQVFEELGVQVEKYRMRDVYRSGRFNAAIDTILRAAPTVRRVYKEVSNSDRPENWYPFQAICEKCGRIGTTEVYDYDGSLVSYRCRPDMVKWARGCGHEGKVSPFDGRGKLPWKLEWVAKWVSFPVTIEGAGKDHSTKGGSRDVSAACLRAIFGKEPPLNVPYEFFLVGGAKMSSSRGVGASARDMANLLPPEVLRFLMIRTKPNSPVNFDVHEEGIIKLFNEFDRYQQRAQTGQANPDERCVYRLSELAPDVAYTPANFQLVTALVQMPHLDVVRELEKRKGGALTDVERRHLDRRMESARLWVAQYASEEEKTRLQEVLPARASELSATQRAFLNRLAEALPGMEWNEESLQAGIFEVARMTPVEQPVAFKAIYRVLLDRESGPKAGNLLAFLDRDFLVKRFRELPCDRLAFWQESAVQPAEFKAWLEKLGDKVAGVSWELVSEGAVFAVEYTVRLGDGRRQIRRVLVEGQPVEGVGAGLLAGTSWEGVTG
;
A
#
# COMPACT_ATOMS: atom_id res chain seq x y z
N MET A 1 -23.64 9.63 8.12
CA MET A 1 -23.77 9.68 6.64
C MET A 1 -22.36 9.70 6.05
N PHE A 2 -22.07 8.78 5.16
CA PHE A 2 -20.76 8.71 4.53
C PHE A 2 -20.55 9.91 3.59
N TRP A 3 -19.30 10.32 3.37
CA TRP A 3 -19.01 11.57 2.62
C TRP A 3 -19.56 11.58 1.19
N THR A 4 -19.68 10.44 0.49
CA THR A 4 -20.28 10.38 -0.84
C THR A 4 -21.80 10.64 -0.80
N GLU A 5 -22.47 10.21 0.26
CA GLU A 5 -23.89 10.45 0.48
C GLU A 5 -24.15 11.93 0.83
N GLU A 6 -23.23 12.57 1.58
CA GLU A 6 -23.25 14.01 1.84
C GLU A 6 -23.13 14.81 0.53
N VAL A 7 -22.28 14.40 -0.40
CA VAL A 7 -22.19 15.00 -1.73
C VAL A 7 -23.47 14.79 -2.51
N ALA A 8 -23.97 13.54 -2.58
CA ALA A 8 -25.19 13.20 -3.30
C ALA A 8 -26.42 13.96 -2.79
N SER A 9 -26.53 14.17 -1.47
CA SER A 9 -27.65 14.94 -0.88
C SER A 9 -27.73 16.40 -1.31
N ARG A 10 -26.66 16.95 -1.88
CA ARG A 10 -26.57 18.33 -2.40
C ARG A 10 -26.86 18.41 -3.90
N CYS A 11 -27.07 17.27 -4.55
CA CYS A 11 -27.29 17.16 -5.98
C CYS A 11 -28.80 17.14 -6.30
N THR A 12 -29.20 17.80 -7.38
CA THR A 12 -30.55 17.78 -7.91
C THR A 12 -30.51 17.55 -9.42
N GLY A 13 -31.37 16.67 -9.94
CA GLY A 13 -31.42 16.32 -11.36
C GLY A 13 -30.19 15.53 -11.84
N ALA A 14 -30.03 15.45 -13.16
CA ALA A 14 -28.90 14.75 -13.78
C ALA A 14 -27.58 15.44 -13.48
N GLN A 15 -26.53 14.63 -13.24
CA GLN A 15 -25.21 15.11 -12.84
C GLN A 15 -24.16 14.79 -13.90
N ILE A 16 -23.25 15.73 -14.14
CA ILE A 16 -22.05 15.54 -14.95
C ILE A 16 -20.83 15.79 -14.08
N ILE A 17 -20.13 14.73 -13.78
CA ILE A 17 -18.89 14.72 -13.01
C ILE A 17 -17.75 14.84 -14.02
N ASN A 18 -16.76 15.70 -13.74
CA ASN A 18 -15.56 15.82 -14.58
C ASN A 18 -14.29 15.71 -13.74
N ASP A 19 -13.26 15.12 -14.33
CA ASP A 19 -11.89 15.13 -13.84
C ASP A 19 -10.96 15.22 -15.06
N SER A 20 -9.72 15.62 -14.88
CA SER A 20 -8.76 15.63 -15.98
C SER A 20 -7.31 15.50 -15.52
N LYS A 21 -6.44 15.11 -16.46
CA LYS A 21 -5.01 14.95 -16.21
C LYS A 21 -4.17 15.35 -17.41
N THR A 22 -3.12 16.12 -17.17
CA THR A 22 -2.02 16.35 -18.12
C THR A 22 -1.08 15.15 -18.11
N PRO A 23 -0.89 14.45 -19.24
CA PRO A 23 -0.03 13.26 -19.34
C PRO A 23 1.42 13.63 -19.65
N SER A 24 2.07 14.43 -18.78
CA SER A 24 3.45 14.90 -18.96
C SER A 24 4.52 13.89 -18.53
N GLY A 25 4.15 12.73 -18.04
CA GLY A 25 5.02 11.65 -17.56
C GLY A 25 4.20 10.51 -16.97
N ARG A 26 4.89 9.48 -16.41
CA ARG A 26 4.18 8.41 -15.69
C ARG A 26 3.32 9.01 -14.59
N VAL A 27 2.03 8.67 -14.61
CA VAL A 27 1.07 9.27 -13.67
C VAL A 27 1.31 8.71 -12.26
N HIS A 28 1.58 9.57 -11.29
CA HIS A 28 1.77 9.16 -9.90
C HIS A 28 0.46 8.69 -9.24
N VAL A 29 0.57 7.80 -8.26
CA VAL A 29 -0.58 7.21 -7.56
C VAL A 29 -1.51 8.25 -6.91
N GLY A 30 -0.99 9.41 -6.52
CA GLY A 30 -1.81 10.50 -5.97
C GLY A 30 -2.91 10.99 -6.92
N ALA A 31 -2.73 10.85 -8.24
CA ALA A 31 -3.77 11.18 -9.22
C ALA A 31 -4.96 10.21 -9.14
N LEU A 32 -4.75 8.94 -8.77
CA LEU A 32 -5.85 7.98 -8.55
C LEU A 32 -6.81 8.41 -7.45
N ARG A 33 -6.33 9.22 -6.49
CA ARG A 33 -7.21 9.69 -5.42
C ARG A 33 -8.35 10.55 -5.97
N GLY A 34 -8.07 11.50 -6.86
CA GLY A 34 -9.10 12.28 -7.54
C GLY A 34 -10.05 11.36 -8.32
N VAL A 35 -9.49 10.49 -9.15
CA VAL A 35 -10.27 9.55 -9.97
C VAL A 35 -11.22 8.71 -9.12
N LEU A 36 -10.75 8.10 -8.04
CA LEU A 36 -11.57 7.22 -7.20
C LEU A 36 -12.55 7.97 -6.31
N ILE A 37 -12.27 9.24 -5.96
CA ILE A 37 -13.26 10.13 -5.31
C ILE A 37 -14.41 10.40 -6.27
N HIS A 38 -14.13 10.78 -7.52
CA HIS A 38 -15.16 11.04 -8.53
C HIS A 38 -15.94 9.76 -8.90
N ASP A 39 -15.26 8.62 -9.04
CA ASP A 39 -15.90 7.32 -9.28
C ASP A 39 -16.80 6.90 -8.08
N ALA A 40 -16.38 7.13 -6.85
CA ALA A 40 -17.20 6.86 -5.67
C ALA A 40 -18.46 7.71 -5.61
N ILE A 41 -18.36 8.99 -6.01
CA ILE A 41 -19.53 9.88 -6.15
C ILE A 41 -20.44 9.37 -7.26
N PHE A 42 -19.89 9.04 -8.43
CA PHE A 42 -20.62 8.50 -9.57
C PHE A 42 -21.40 7.24 -9.20
N ARG A 43 -20.73 6.26 -8.56
CA ARG A 43 -21.38 5.02 -8.08
C ARG A 43 -22.43 5.26 -7.01
N THR A 44 -22.23 6.27 -6.16
CA THR A 44 -23.24 6.62 -5.14
C THR A 44 -24.48 7.23 -5.78
N LEU A 45 -24.32 8.17 -6.69
CA LEU A 45 -25.43 8.81 -7.41
C LEU A 45 -26.24 7.79 -8.20
N THR A 46 -25.56 6.98 -9.03
CA THR A 46 -26.23 5.94 -9.83
C THR A 46 -26.89 4.87 -8.98
N GLY A 47 -26.26 4.48 -7.87
CA GLY A 47 -26.83 3.56 -6.89
C GLY A 47 -28.07 4.11 -6.16
N GLN A 48 -28.26 5.43 -6.13
CA GLN A 48 -29.46 6.10 -5.62
C GLN A 48 -30.48 6.41 -6.71
N GLY A 49 -30.24 5.97 -7.97
CA GLY A 49 -31.12 6.22 -9.10
C GLY A 49 -31.02 7.63 -9.69
N ILE A 50 -29.98 8.38 -9.34
CA ILE A 50 -29.71 9.71 -9.92
C ILE A 50 -28.95 9.50 -11.23
N GLU A 51 -29.48 10.04 -12.33
CA GLU A 51 -28.76 10.01 -13.60
C GLU A 51 -27.43 10.76 -13.47
N ALA A 52 -26.33 10.10 -13.83
CA ALA A 52 -25.01 10.69 -13.75
C ALA A 52 -24.11 10.20 -14.90
N LYS A 53 -23.17 11.07 -15.31
CA LYS A 53 -22.08 10.75 -16.22
C LYS A 53 -20.76 11.13 -15.56
N TYR A 54 -19.75 10.30 -15.74
CA TYR A 54 -18.40 10.65 -15.32
C TYR A 54 -17.50 10.81 -16.55
N LEU A 55 -16.99 12.04 -16.73
CA LEU A 55 -16.12 12.44 -17.83
C LEU A 55 -14.67 12.53 -17.34
N PHE A 56 -13.72 12.04 -18.15
CA PHE A 56 -12.30 12.20 -17.86
C PHE A 56 -11.57 12.81 -19.06
N GLY A 57 -11.03 14.01 -18.87
CA GLY A 57 -10.29 14.76 -19.88
C GLY A 57 -8.80 14.45 -19.86
N VAL A 58 -8.23 14.29 -21.06
CA VAL A 58 -6.77 14.24 -21.25
C VAL A 58 -6.33 15.63 -21.74
N ASP A 59 -5.55 16.33 -20.89
CA ASP A 59 -5.06 17.67 -21.18
C ASP A 59 -3.80 17.62 -22.07
N ASP A 60 -3.96 17.02 -23.24
CA ASP A 60 -2.90 16.69 -24.20
C ASP A 60 -2.48 17.88 -25.08
N TYR A 61 -3.18 19.01 -24.98
CA TYR A 61 -2.77 20.29 -25.54
C TYR A 61 -1.88 21.13 -24.64
N ASP A 62 -1.63 20.66 -23.41
CA ASP A 62 -0.62 21.26 -22.53
C ASP A 62 0.77 21.12 -23.15
N PRO A 63 1.63 22.14 -22.99
CA PRO A 63 2.99 22.08 -23.49
C PRO A 63 3.83 21.01 -22.75
N LEU A 64 4.74 20.37 -23.47
CA LEU A 64 5.84 19.65 -22.84
C LEU A 64 6.73 20.69 -22.12
N ASP A 65 6.68 20.72 -20.80
CA ASP A 65 7.38 21.70 -19.94
C ASP A 65 8.62 21.10 -19.25
N GLU A 66 8.72 19.76 -19.21
CA GLU A 66 9.83 19.00 -18.66
C GLU A 66 10.01 17.69 -19.43
N ILE A 67 11.27 17.26 -19.63
CA ILE A 67 11.52 15.94 -20.24
C ILE A 67 11.24 14.87 -19.21
N PRO A 68 10.39 13.88 -19.51
CA PRO A 68 10.08 12.80 -18.57
C PRO A 68 11.35 12.05 -18.14
N ALA A 69 11.44 11.73 -16.86
CA ALA A 69 12.58 11.04 -16.26
C ALA A 69 12.98 9.77 -17.04
N GLY A 70 14.27 9.61 -17.31
CA GLY A 70 14.80 8.46 -18.05
C GLY A 70 14.60 8.51 -19.58
N LYS A 71 14.10 9.62 -20.13
CA LYS A 71 13.99 9.84 -21.57
C LYS A 71 15.13 10.70 -22.07
N GLY A 72 15.59 10.41 -23.31
CA GLY A 72 16.81 11.03 -23.85
C GLY A 72 16.68 12.52 -24.16
N GLU A 73 17.82 13.20 -24.21
CA GLU A 73 17.95 14.63 -24.54
C GLU A 73 17.34 15.01 -25.90
N HIS A 74 17.13 14.03 -26.79
CA HIS A 74 16.50 14.28 -28.10
C HIS A 74 15.07 14.85 -28.02
N PHE A 75 14.42 14.78 -26.84
CA PHE A 75 13.13 15.42 -26.61
C PHE A 75 13.23 16.94 -26.32
N GLU A 76 14.42 17.51 -26.04
CA GLU A 76 14.61 18.95 -25.79
C GLU A 76 14.05 19.83 -26.92
N LYS A 77 14.19 19.41 -28.18
CA LYS A 77 13.66 20.14 -29.33
C LYS A 77 12.15 20.31 -29.32
N TYR A 78 11.42 19.46 -28.58
CA TYR A 78 9.96 19.48 -28.48
C TYR A 78 9.45 20.29 -27.27
N LEU A 79 10.34 20.73 -26.37
CA LEU A 79 9.92 21.56 -25.24
C LEU A 79 9.11 22.75 -25.73
N GLY A 80 7.96 22.95 -25.11
CA GLY A 80 6.99 23.99 -25.46
C GLY A 80 5.96 23.62 -26.51
N GLN A 81 6.06 22.45 -27.16
CA GLN A 81 5.03 21.94 -28.07
C GLN A 81 3.91 21.23 -27.29
N PRO A 82 2.66 21.23 -27.79
CA PRO A 82 1.60 20.42 -27.22
C PRO A 82 1.99 18.94 -27.11
N LEU A 83 1.68 18.29 -25.99
CA LEU A 83 2.04 16.88 -25.75
C LEU A 83 1.57 15.93 -26.85
N CYS A 84 0.41 16.20 -27.44
CA CYS A 84 -0.13 15.42 -28.58
C CYS A 84 0.62 15.64 -29.92
N ASN A 85 1.54 16.61 -29.97
CA ASN A 85 2.40 16.84 -31.13
C ASN A 85 3.84 16.35 -30.89
N VAL A 86 4.12 15.84 -29.72
CA VAL A 86 5.42 15.25 -29.37
C VAL A 86 5.39 13.75 -29.64
N PRO A 87 6.38 13.20 -30.36
CA PRO A 87 6.40 11.76 -30.64
C PRO A 87 6.45 10.95 -29.36
N ALA A 88 5.89 9.76 -29.40
CA ALA A 88 6.00 8.82 -28.28
C ALA A 88 7.46 8.43 -28.04
N PRO A 89 7.83 8.02 -26.82
CA PRO A 89 9.16 7.50 -26.52
C PRO A 89 9.53 6.28 -27.37
N ASP A 90 10.83 6.10 -27.63
CA ASP A 90 11.33 4.98 -28.39
C ASP A 90 10.83 3.63 -27.85
N GLY A 91 10.43 2.76 -28.77
CA GLY A 91 9.84 1.45 -28.43
C GLY A 91 8.35 1.48 -28.05
N SER A 92 7.72 2.65 -28.00
CA SER A 92 6.27 2.77 -27.77
C SER A 92 5.49 2.58 -29.08
N SER A 93 4.35 1.90 -28.98
CA SER A 93 3.37 1.80 -30.07
C SER A 93 2.34 2.94 -30.09
N ALA A 94 2.38 3.83 -29.08
CA ALA A 94 1.46 4.96 -29.01
C ALA A 94 1.75 6.00 -30.10
N PRO A 95 0.74 6.72 -30.60
CA PRO A 95 0.90 7.70 -31.69
C PRO A 95 1.70 8.95 -31.25
N ASP A 96 1.66 9.26 -29.98
CA ASP A 96 2.32 10.43 -29.39
C ASP A 96 2.61 10.25 -27.90
N MET A 97 3.29 11.22 -27.31
CA MET A 97 3.70 11.19 -25.90
C MET A 97 2.51 11.19 -24.95
N ALA A 98 1.45 11.95 -25.28
CA ALA A 98 0.27 12.00 -24.44
C ALA A 98 -0.44 10.64 -24.35
N GLU A 99 -0.65 9.99 -25.49
CA GLU A 99 -1.26 8.64 -25.53
C GLU A 99 -0.37 7.57 -24.86
N HIS A 100 0.95 7.72 -24.95
CA HIS A 100 1.87 6.81 -24.26
C HIS A 100 1.65 6.78 -22.76
N TYR A 101 1.61 7.96 -22.11
CA TYR A 101 1.49 8.04 -20.66
C TYR A 101 0.05 7.85 -20.17
N ILE A 102 -0.94 8.37 -20.91
CA ILE A 102 -2.33 8.21 -20.49
C ILE A 102 -2.83 6.79 -20.72
N GLY A 103 -2.29 6.07 -21.68
CA GLY A 103 -2.66 4.68 -21.98
C GLY A 103 -2.39 3.77 -20.78
N GLU A 104 -1.22 3.88 -20.15
CA GLU A 104 -0.89 3.13 -18.91
C GLU A 104 -1.90 3.48 -17.79
N PHE A 105 -2.26 4.74 -17.64
CA PHE A 105 -3.19 5.18 -16.61
C PHE A 105 -4.62 4.67 -16.85
N PHE A 106 -5.05 4.62 -18.10
CA PHE A 106 -6.36 4.07 -18.47
C PHE A 106 -6.47 2.56 -18.28
N GLN A 107 -5.38 1.82 -18.45
CA GLN A 107 -5.36 0.39 -18.07
C GLN A 107 -5.63 0.21 -16.56
N VAL A 108 -5.06 1.08 -15.73
CA VAL A 108 -5.35 1.08 -14.29
C VAL A 108 -6.83 1.38 -14.01
N PHE A 109 -7.48 2.28 -14.78
CA PHE A 109 -8.92 2.52 -14.63
C PHE A 109 -9.75 1.26 -14.90
N GLU A 110 -9.41 0.54 -15.95
CA GLU A 110 -10.11 -0.70 -16.33
C GLU A 110 -9.97 -1.76 -15.25
N GLU A 111 -8.77 -1.95 -14.73
CA GLU A 111 -8.50 -2.88 -13.62
C GLU A 111 -9.23 -2.48 -12.33
N LEU A 112 -9.33 -1.18 -12.05
CA LEU A 112 -10.08 -0.65 -10.90
C LEU A 112 -11.59 -0.59 -11.13
N GLY A 113 -12.09 -0.97 -12.31
CA GLY A 113 -13.50 -0.93 -12.65
C GLY A 113 -14.08 0.50 -12.71
N VAL A 114 -13.26 1.50 -13.03
CA VAL A 114 -13.69 2.90 -13.18
C VAL A 114 -14.42 3.04 -14.51
N GLN A 115 -15.69 3.40 -14.46
CA GLN A 115 -16.53 3.65 -15.62
C GLN A 115 -16.56 5.14 -15.96
N VAL A 116 -15.88 5.52 -17.04
CA VAL A 116 -15.69 6.92 -17.41
C VAL A 116 -15.73 7.13 -18.92
N GLU A 117 -16.37 8.21 -19.35
CA GLU A 117 -16.31 8.68 -20.75
C GLU A 117 -15.02 9.49 -20.93
N LYS A 118 -14.08 8.95 -21.71
CA LYS A 118 -12.76 9.54 -21.97
C LYS A 118 -12.84 10.54 -23.12
N TYR A 119 -12.26 11.75 -22.98
CA TYR A 119 -12.14 12.72 -24.07
C TYR A 119 -10.73 13.31 -24.11
N ARG A 120 -10.30 13.77 -25.32
CA ARG A 120 -9.00 14.44 -25.54
C ARG A 120 -9.23 15.90 -25.80
N MET A 121 -8.40 16.75 -25.18
CA MET A 121 -8.47 18.17 -25.44
C MET A 121 -8.13 18.52 -26.88
N ARG A 122 -7.24 17.77 -27.54
CA ARG A 122 -6.99 17.91 -28.98
C ARG A 122 -8.26 17.84 -29.82
N ASP A 123 -9.15 16.89 -29.49
CA ASP A 123 -10.39 16.71 -30.25
C ASP A 123 -11.40 17.80 -29.92
N VAL A 124 -11.48 18.21 -28.66
CA VAL A 124 -12.36 19.29 -28.19
C VAL A 124 -12.03 20.62 -28.88
N TYR A 125 -10.73 20.94 -28.97
CA TYR A 125 -10.28 22.16 -29.67
C TYR A 125 -10.45 22.05 -31.18
N ARG A 126 -10.02 20.96 -31.81
CA ARG A 126 -10.03 20.77 -33.26
C ARG A 126 -11.44 20.64 -33.85
N SER A 127 -12.39 20.09 -33.08
CA SER A 127 -13.80 20.00 -33.50
C SER A 127 -14.55 21.36 -33.42
N GLY A 128 -13.91 22.39 -32.90
CA GLY A 128 -14.55 23.68 -32.68
C GLY A 128 -15.49 23.74 -31.46
N ARG A 129 -15.57 22.68 -30.65
CA ARG A 129 -16.47 22.64 -29.48
C ARG A 129 -16.21 23.78 -28.49
N PHE A 130 -14.98 24.28 -28.44
CA PHE A 130 -14.60 25.39 -27.57
C PHE A 130 -14.67 26.75 -28.23
N ASN A 131 -14.95 26.86 -29.55
CA ASN A 131 -14.89 28.14 -30.28
C ASN A 131 -15.73 29.23 -29.64
N ALA A 132 -17.00 28.95 -29.28
CA ALA A 132 -17.87 29.93 -28.64
C ALA A 132 -17.35 30.38 -27.27
N ALA A 133 -16.80 29.46 -26.47
CA ALA A 133 -16.20 29.79 -25.17
C ALA A 133 -14.92 30.62 -25.34
N ILE A 134 -14.08 30.28 -26.33
CA ILE A 134 -12.86 31.02 -26.66
C ILE A 134 -13.19 32.45 -27.07
N ASP A 135 -14.13 32.67 -28.01
CA ASP A 135 -14.54 34.00 -28.44
C ASP A 135 -15.06 34.85 -27.26
N THR A 136 -15.96 34.26 -26.45
CA THR A 136 -16.51 34.92 -25.27
C THR A 136 -15.42 35.33 -24.27
N ILE A 137 -14.46 34.45 -23.99
CA ILE A 137 -13.34 34.69 -23.05
C ILE A 137 -12.39 35.76 -23.61
N LEU A 138 -12.08 35.72 -24.92
CA LEU A 138 -11.18 36.68 -25.56
C LEU A 138 -11.82 38.10 -25.55
N ARG A 139 -13.10 38.24 -25.88
CA ARG A 139 -13.83 39.51 -25.77
C ARG A 139 -13.90 40.04 -24.34
N ALA A 140 -13.91 39.12 -23.36
CA ALA A 140 -13.93 39.46 -21.94
C ALA A 140 -12.50 39.59 -21.32
N ALA A 141 -11.43 39.72 -22.13
CA ALA A 141 -10.06 39.83 -21.62
C ALA A 141 -9.88 40.91 -20.52
N PRO A 142 -10.49 42.11 -20.59
CA PRO A 142 -10.42 43.07 -19.48
C PRO A 142 -11.02 42.52 -18.17
N THR A 143 -12.12 41.80 -18.24
CA THR A 143 -12.75 41.15 -17.08
C THR A 143 -11.84 40.03 -16.52
N VAL A 144 -11.22 39.24 -17.38
CA VAL A 144 -10.25 38.20 -16.96
C VAL A 144 -9.08 38.82 -16.20
N ARG A 145 -8.48 39.89 -16.72
CA ARG A 145 -7.35 40.57 -16.05
C ARG A 145 -7.76 41.10 -14.68
N ARG A 146 -8.95 41.74 -14.59
CA ARG A 146 -9.49 42.21 -13.32
C ARG A 146 -9.69 41.08 -12.31
N VAL A 147 -10.31 39.97 -12.69
CA VAL A 147 -10.53 38.81 -11.83
C VAL A 147 -9.18 38.21 -11.37
N TYR A 148 -8.21 38.10 -12.26
CA TYR A 148 -6.85 37.58 -11.90
C TYR A 148 -6.21 38.48 -10.83
N LYS A 149 -6.33 39.80 -10.96
CA LYS A 149 -5.81 40.74 -9.96
C LYS A 149 -6.57 40.65 -8.63
N GLU A 150 -7.89 40.65 -8.65
CA GLU A 150 -8.72 40.67 -7.46
C GLU A 150 -8.63 39.37 -6.65
N VAL A 151 -8.61 38.21 -7.33
CA VAL A 151 -8.69 36.89 -6.67
C VAL A 151 -7.31 36.32 -6.31
N SER A 152 -6.32 36.48 -7.20
CA SER A 152 -4.99 35.85 -7.01
C SER A 152 -3.83 36.84 -7.00
N ASN A 153 -4.11 38.13 -6.97
CA ASN A 153 -3.12 39.22 -7.06
C ASN A 153 -2.13 39.07 -8.26
N SER A 154 -2.64 38.49 -9.35
CA SER A 154 -1.85 38.26 -10.57
C SER A 154 -2.09 39.39 -11.57
N ASP A 155 -1.15 40.31 -11.69
CA ASP A 155 -1.21 41.37 -12.69
C ASP A 155 -0.94 40.82 -14.09
N ARG A 156 -1.71 41.36 -15.07
CA ARG A 156 -1.54 41.10 -16.49
C ARG A 156 -1.50 42.43 -17.23
N PRO A 157 -0.62 42.58 -18.25
CA PRO A 157 -0.57 43.77 -19.08
C PRO A 157 -1.93 44.08 -19.74
N GLU A 158 -2.22 45.35 -20.03
CA GLU A 158 -3.50 45.76 -20.66
C GLU A 158 -3.73 45.09 -22.02
N ASN A 159 -2.66 44.83 -22.76
CA ASN A 159 -2.70 44.16 -24.06
C ASN A 159 -2.55 42.65 -23.97
N TRP A 160 -2.61 42.04 -22.77
CA TRP A 160 -2.58 40.58 -22.65
C TRP A 160 -3.97 40.00 -22.91
N TYR A 161 -4.03 39.00 -23.79
CA TYR A 161 -5.22 38.19 -24.06
C TYR A 161 -5.05 36.77 -23.56
N PRO A 162 -6.10 36.15 -23.00
CA PRO A 162 -6.03 34.83 -22.37
C PRO A 162 -6.08 33.70 -23.42
N PHE A 163 -5.05 33.61 -24.28
CA PHE A 163 -4.91 32.57 -25.29
C PHE A 163 -3.46 32.29 -25.56
N GLN A 164 -3.13 31.07 -25.87
CA GLN A 164 -1.79 30.59 -26.26
C GLN A 164 -1.90 30.02 -27.68
N ALA A 165 -1.42 30.74 -28.68
CA ALA A 165 -1.42 30.29 -30.06
C ALA A 165 -0.33 29.21 -30.27
N ILE A 166 -0.57 28.21 -31.09
CA ILE A 166 0.49 27.33 -31.59
C ILE A 166 1.30 28.13 -32.62
N CYS A 167 2.58 28.35 -32.34
CA CYS A 167 3.45 29.09 -33.26
C CYS A 167 3.57 28.39 -34.59
N GLU A 168 3.18 29.05 -35.69
CA GLU A 168 3.20 28.50 -37.04
C GLU A 168 4.61 28.14 -37.53
N LYS A 169 5.66 28.77 -36.96
CA LYS A 169 7.06 28.51 -37.34
C LYS A 169 7.69 27.34 -36.59
N CYS A 170 7.47 27.24 -35.26
CA CYS A 170 8.19 26.26 -34.44
C CYS A 170 7.29 25.26 -33.71
N GLY A 171 5.96 25.37 -33.84
CA GLY A 171 4.99 24.47 -33.21
C GLY A 171 4.82 24.62 -31.70
N ARG A 172 5.55 25.54 -31.05
CA ARG A 172 5.45 25.74 -29.61
C ARG A 172 4.19 26.51 -29.23
N ILE A 173 3.59 26.14 -28.13
CA ILE A 173 2.43 26.79 -27.53
C ILE A 173 2.80 27.44 -26.19
N GLY A 174 3.75 26.86 -25.46
CA GLY A 174 4.19 27.36 -24.15
C GLY A 174 4.99 28.65 -24.17
N THR A 175 5.43 29.11 -25.35
CA THR A 175 6.27 30.31 -25.52
C THR A 175 5.56 31.44 -26.26
N THR A 176 4.25 31.33 -26.52
CA THR A 176 3.48 32.32 -27.26
C THR A 176 2.69 33.25 -26.34
N GLU A 177 2.75 34.52 -26.63
CA GLU A 177 1.99 35.58 -25.99
C GLU A 177 1.06 36.23 -27.02
N VAL A 178 -0.24 36.25 -26.72
CA VAL A 178 -1.27 36.94 -27.53
C VAL A 178 -1.47 38.32 -26.97
N TYR A 179 -1.39 39.33 -27.84
CA TYR A 179 -1.46 40.72 -27.46
C TYR A 179 -2.56 41.54 -28.14
N ASP A 180 -3.33 40.91 -29.05
CA ASP A 180 -4.46 41.55 -29.74
C ASP A 180 -5.46 40.48 -30.21
N TYR A 181 -6.75 40.87 -30.25
CA TYR A 181 -7.84 40.07 -30.83
C TYR A 181 -8.85 41.00 -31.53
N ASP A 182 -8.99 40.85 -32.84
CA ASP A 182 -9.88 41.66 -33.66
C ASP A 182 -11.32 41.10 -33.79
N GLY A 183 -11.62 39.99 -33.12
CA GLY A 183 -12.91 39.27 -33.22
C GLY A 183 -12.88 38.08 -34.16
N SER A 184 -11.79 37.87 -34.88
CA SER A 184 -11.57 36.78 -35.83
C SER A 184 -10.19 36.17 -35.72
N LEU A 185 -9.16 37.02 -35.58
CA LEU A 185 -7.77 36.62 -35.49
C LEU A 185 -7.14 37.12 -34.20
N VAL A 186 -6.22 36.37 -33.65
CA VAL A 186 -5.32 36.78 -32.57
C VAL A 186 -3.94 37.12 -33.14
N SER A 187 -3.37 38.25 -32.69
CA SER A 187 -1.97 38.59 -32.95
C SER A 187 -1.09 38.05 -31.84
N TYR A 188 -0.05 37.32 -32.18
CA TYR A 188 0.80 36.70 -31.18
C TYR A 188 2.29 36.88 -31.50
N ARG A 189 3.09 36.72 -30.45
CA ARG A 189 4.56 36.68 -30.51
C ARG A 189 5.07 35.42 -29.82
N CYS A 190 5.95 34.66 -30.47
CA CYS A 190 6.66 33.51 -29.90
C CYS A 190 7.96 33.99 -29.24
N ARG A 191 7.92 34.24 -27.93
CA ARG A 191 8.99 34.91 -27.18
C ARG A 191 10.10 33.93 -26.79
N PRO A 192 11.38 34.30 -27.02
CA PRO A 192 12.53 33.49 -26.61
C PRO A 192 12.69 33.33 -25.09
N ASP A 193 12.18 34.31 -24.33
CA ASP A 193 12.40 34.50 -22.89
C ASP A 193 11.12 34.38 -22.03
N MET A 194 10.04 33.84 -22.58
CA MET A 194 8.75 33.79 -21.88
C MET A 194 8.74 32.81 -20.71
N VAL A 195 9.41 31.67 -20.88
CA VAL A 195 9.53 30.62 -19.87
C VAL A 195 10.98 30.13 -19.78
N LYS A 196 11.37 29.57 -18.64
CA LYS A 196 12.75 29.12 -18.42
C LYS A 196 13.08 27.78 -19.08
N TRP A 197 12.07 26.95 -19.31
CA TRP A 197 12.19 25.56 -19.78
C TRP A 197 12.07 25.41 -21.31
N ALA A 198 11.64 26.45 -22.04
CA ALA A 198 11.59 26.41 -23.50
C ALA A 198 11.92 27.78 -24.09
N ARG A 199 12.56 27.77 -25.28
CA ARG A 199 12.93 28.98 -26.00
C ARG A 199 12.06 29.18 -27.24
N GLY A 200 11.30 30.28 -27.31
CA GLY A 200 10.54 30.67 -28.49
C GLY A 200 11.44 31.10 -29.65
N CYS A 201 10.91 31.09 -30.87
CA CYS A 201 11.67 31.36 -32.11
C CYS A 201 11.68 32.80 -32.57
N GLY A 202 11.06 33.74 -31.84
CA GLY A 202 10.96 35.16 -32.21
C GLY A 202 9.93 35.49 -33.29
N HIS A 203 9.16 34.49 -33.78
CA HIS A 203 8.16 34.72 -34.81
C HIS A 203 6.97 35.53 -34.29
N GLU A 204 6.48 36.46 -35.09
CA GLU A 204 5.22 37.17 -34.90
C GLU A 204 4.26 36.76 -36.00
N GLY A 205 2.96 36.57 -35.64
CA GLY A 205 1.98 36.11 -36.58
C GLY A 205 0.55 36.48 -36.17
N LYS A 206 -0.38 36.23 -37.08
CA LYS A 206 -1.81 36.28 -36.82
C LYS A 206 -2.46 34.96 -37.17
N VAL A 207 -3.28 34.45 -36.28
CA VAL A 207 -3.92 33.14 -36.47
C VAL A 207 -5.35 33.17 -35.89
N SER A 208 -6.24 32.39 -36.46
CA SER A 208 -7.56 32.16 -35.85
C SER A 208 -7.36 31.47 -34.49
N PRO A 209 -8.04 31.88 -33.42
CA PRO A 209 -8.01 31.20 -32.14
C PRO A 209 -8.86 29.92 -32.12
N PHE A 210 -9.56 29.63 -33.21
CA PHE A 210 -10.52 28.54 -33.32
C PHE A 210 -9.91 27.28 -33.95
N ASP A 211 -10.66 26.17 -33.87
CA ASP A 211 -10.39 24.91 -34.55
C ASP A 211 -9.00 24.34 -34.23
N GLY A 212 -8.57 24.48 -32.97
CA GLY A 212 -7.34 23.86 -32.47
C GLY A 212 -6.04 24.59 -32.82
N ARG A 213 -6.07 25.85 -33.22
CA ARG A 213 -4.88 26.67 -33.48
C ARG A 213 -4.17 27.19 -32.24
N GLY A 214 -4.63 26.81 -31.06
CA GLY A 214 -4.09 27.17 -29.78
C GLY A 214 -4.99 26.69 -28.64
N LYS A 215 -4.71 27.17 -27.44
CA LYS A 215 -5.49 26.82 -26.26
C LYS A 215 -5.71 28.00 -25.31
N LEU A 216 -6.71 27.91 -24.47
CA LEU A 216 -6.87 28.79 -23.31
C LEU A 216 -5.83 28.44 -22.23
N PRO A 217 -5.34 29.42 -21.44
CA PRO A 217 -4.65 29.13 -20.19
C PRO A 217 -5.50 28.22 -19.32
N TRP A 218 -4.88 27.25 -18.66
CA TRP A 218 -5.57 26.14 -17.99
C TRP A 218 -6.69 26.56 -17.01
N LYS A 219 -6.56 27.69 -16.30
CA LYS A 219 -7.63 28.22 -15.43
C LYS A 219 -8.89 28.60 -16.22
N LEU A 220 -8.75 29.11 -17.44
CA LEU A 220 -9.86 29.45 -18.32
C LEU A 220 -10.29 28.29 -19.20
N GLU A 221 -9.40 27.38 -19.54
CA GLU A 221 -9.77 26.09 -20.12
C GLU A 221 -10.71 25.32 -19.19
N TRP A 222 -10.48 25.39 -17.89
CA TRP A 222 -11.36 24.81 -16.87
C TRP A 222 -12.75 25.43 -16.93
N VAL A 223 -12.86 26.77 -17.06
CA VAL A 223 -14.13 27.47 -17.28
C VAL A 223 -14.80 27.00 -18.57
N ALA A 224 -14.05 26.92 -19.68
CA ALA A 224 -14.56 26.43 -20.95
C ALA A 224 -15.07 24.98 -20.89
N LYS A 225 -14.39 24.10 -20.15
CA LYS A 225 -14.87 22.73 -19.85
C LYS A 225 -16.23 22.78 -19.13
N TRP A 226 -16.35 23.58 -18.07
CA TRP A 226 -17.59 23.67 -17.30
C TRP A 226 -18.78 24.17 -18.13
N VAL A 227 -18.54 25.09 -19.07
CA VAL A 227 -19.59 25.62 -19.96
C VAL A 227 -19.95 24.62 -21.06
N SER A 228 -18.95 24.02 -21.70
CA SER A 228 -19.14 23.19 -22.90
C SER A 228 -19.57 21.75 -22.59
N PHE A 229 -19.31 21.26 -21.39
CA PHE A 229 -19.72 19.92 -20.93
C PHE A 229 -20.80 19.96 -19.84
N PRO A 230 -21.49 21.03 -19.60
CA PRO A 230 -22.30 21.46 -18.46
C PRO A 230 -21.99 20.68 -17.15
N VAL A 231 -20.72 20.76 -16.74
CA VAL A 231 -20.24 20.08 -15.54
C VAL A 231 -20.96 20.56 -14.29
N THR A 232 -21.41 19.63 -13.45
CA THR A 232 -22.11 19.92 -12.19
C THR A 232 -21.29 19.58 -10.95
N ILE A 233 -20.35 18.65 -11.05
CA ILE A 233 -19.47 18.22 -9.95
C ILE A 233 -18.05 18.11 -10.49
N GLU A 234 -17.10 18.76 -9.82
CA GLU A 234 -15.68 18.57 -10.08
C GLU A 234 -14.88 18.90 -8.83
N GLY A 235 -14.17 17.89 -8.33
CA GLY A 235 -13.22 18.03 -7.24
C GLY A 235 -11.88 18.57 -7.72
N ALA A 236 -11.10 19.08 -6.80
CA ALA A 236 -9.74 19.50 -7.08
C ALA A 236 -8.83 19.21 -5.89
N GLY A 237 -7.59 18.85 -6.18
CA GLY A 237 -6.57 18.71 -5.15
C GLY A 237 -6.36 20.00 -4.35
N LYS A 238 -5.83 19.85 -3.14
CA LYS A 238 -5.57 20.96 -2.22
C LYS A 238 -4.83 22.13 -2.87
N ASP A 239 -3.85 21.84 -3.74
CA ASP A 239 -3.05 22.85 -4.42
C ASP A 239 -3.91 23.84 -5.24
N HIS A 240 -5.03 23.38 -5.75
CA HIS A 240 -5.95 24.16 -6.57
C HIS A 240 -7.12 24.76 -5.77
N SER A 241 -7.42 24.18 -4.60
CA SER A 241 -8.59 24.52 -3.78
C SER A 241 -8.27 25.47 -2.61
N THR A 242 -7.03 25.97 -2.50
CA THR A 242 -6.65 26.99 -1.51
C THR A 242 -7.27 28.32 -1.85
N LYS A 243 -7.54 29.17 -0.83
CA LYS A 243 -8.09 30.50 -1.02
C LYS A 243 -7.24 31.34 -1.98
N GLY A 244 -7.85 31.94 -3.00
CA GLY A 244 -7.15 32.64 -4.08
C GLY A 244 -6.46 31.71 -5.08
N GLY A 245 -6.63 30.42 -4.93
CA GLY A 245 -6.08 29.41 -5.81
C GLY A 245 -6.78 29.35 -7.15
N SER A 246 -6.36 28.38 -7.94
CA SER A 246 -6.78 28.28 -9.34
C SER A 246 -8.28 28.07 -9.50
N ARG A 247 -8.88 27.30 -8.61
CA ARG A 247 -10.32 27.04 -8.66
C ARG A 247 -11.13 28.30 -8.34
N ASP A 248 -10.69 29.11 -7.38
CA ASP A 248 -11.35 30.38 -7.05
C ASP A 248 -11.30 31.35 -8.23
N VAL A 249 -10.16 31.43 -8.93
CA VAL A 249 -10.00 32.23 -10.13
C VAL A 249 -10.94 31.75 -11.24
N SER A 250 -10.98 30.43 -11.50
CA SER A 250 -11.87 29.85 -12.52
C SER A 250 -13.35 30.09 -12.18
N ALA A 251 -13.74 29.91 -10.92
CA ALA A 251 -15.12 30.16 -10.46
C ALA A 251 -15.52 31.63 -10.60
N ALA A 252 -14.64 32.57 -10.25
CA ALA A 252 -14.87 33.99 -10.40
C ALA A 252 -14.97 34.40 -11.89
N CYS A 253 -14.13 33.83 -12.76
CA CYS A 253 -14.20 34.03 -14.20
C CYS A 253 -15.53 33.49 -14.78
N LEU A 254 -15.95 32.29 -14.36
CA LEU A 254 -17.23 31.72 -14.81
C LEU A 254 -18.41 32.62 -14.47
N ARG A 255 -18.48 33.15 -13.24
CA ARG A 255 -19.53 34.05 -12.82
C ARG A 255 -19.48 35.38 -13.60
N ALA A 256 -18.30 35.97 -13.68
CA ALA A 256 -18.12 37.29 -14.28
C ALA A 256 -18.33 37.32 -15.81
N ILE A 257 -18.00 36.22 -16.50
CA ILE A 257 -18.04 36.16 -17.97
C ILE A 257 -19.32 35.48 -18.48
N PHE A 258 -19.73 34.39 -17.84
CA PHE A 258 -20.83 33.54 -18.30
C PHE A 258 -22.10 33.66 -17.43
N GLY A 259 -22.05 34.36 -16.29
CA GLY A 259 -23.19 34.46 -15.37
C GLY A 259 -23.65 33.12 -14.78
N LYS A 260 -22.75 32.13 -14.70
CA LYS A 260 -23.07 30.79 -14.22
C LYS A 260 -22.39 30.50 -12.89
N GLU A 261 -23.01 29.64 -12.08
CA GLU A 261 -22.39 29.14 -10.87
C GLU A 261 -21.41 27.98 -11.18
N PRO A 262 -20.30 27.90 -10.45
CA PRO A 262 -19.32 26.82 -10.64
C PRO A 262 -19.88 25.49 -10.18
N PRO A 263 -19.33 24.36 -10.71
CA PRO A 263 -19.68 23.04 -10.27
C PRO A 263 -19.45 22.85 -8.76
N LEU A 264 -20.20 21.93 -8.16
CA LEU A 264 -19.99 21.51 -6.77
C LEU A 264 -18.54 21.08 -6.58
N ASN A 265 -17.83 21.76 -5.68
CA ASN A 265 -16.45 21.46 -5.35
C ASN A 265 -16.36 20.33 -4.32
N VAL A 266 -15.53 19.35 -4.59
CA VAL A 266 -15.13 18.30 -3.64
C VAL A 266 -13.60 18.36 -3.47
N PRO A 267 -13.10 19.28 -2.63
CA PRO A 267 -11.67 19.41 -2.42
C PRO A 267 -11.09 18.18 -1.74
N TYR A 268 -9.91 17.76 -2.17
CA TYR A 268 -9.25 16.60 -1.57
C TYR A 268 -7.78 16.84 -1.24
N GLU A 269 -7.36 16.23 -0.14
CA GLU A 269 -5.99 16.24 0.37
C GLU A 269 -5.10 15.26 -0.38
N PHE A 270 -3.79 15.39 -0.18
CA PHE A 270 -2.79 14.57 -0.83
C PHE A 270 -2.85 13.11 -0.44
N PHE A 271 -2.42 12.29 -1.38
CA PHE A 271 -1.95 10.93 -1.10
C PHE A 271 -0.43 10.98 -0.92
N LEU A 272 0.03 10.49 0.23
CA LEU A 272 1.43 10.48 0.63
C LEU A 272 1.93 9.03 0.68
N VAL A 273 3.16 8.79 0.28
CA VAL A 273 3.84 7.51 0.47
C VAL A 273 5.02 7.73 1.41
N GLY A 274 5.03 7.01 2.54
CA GLY A 274 6.04 7.20 3.57
C GLY A 274 6.15 8.66 4.08
N GLY A 275 5.02 9.39 4.11
CA GLY A 275 4.96 10.79 4.55
C GLY A 275 5.39 11.82 3.49
N ALA A 276 5.85 11.41 2.30
CA ALA A 276 6.32 12.32 1.27
C ALA A 276 5.29 12.58 0.17
N LYS A 277 5.20 13.85 -0.29
CA LYS A 277 4.43 14.21 -1.50
C LYS A 277 5.17 13.74 -2.74
N MET A 278 4.44 13.15 -3.69
CA MET A 278 4.97 12.61 -4.93
C MET A 278 4.88 13.61 -6.10
N SER A 279 5.76 13.43 -7.10
CA SER A 279 5.77 14.21 -8.33
C SER A 279 6.06 13.33 -9.55
N SER A 280 5.14 13.33 -10.53
CA SER A 280 5.30 12.56 -11.78
C SER A 280 6.49 13.02 -12.63
N SER A 281 6.66 14.34 -12.77
CA SER A 281 7.73 14.91 -13.59
C SER A 281 9.12 14.66 -13.02
N ARG A 282 9.24 14.56 -11.70
CA ARG A 282 10.51 14.29 -11.01
C ARG A 282 10.78 12.81 -10.77
N GLY A 283 9.87 11.90 -11.15
CA GLY A 283 10.01 10.47 -10.90
C GLY A 283 10.06 10.08 -9.42
N VAL A 284 9.53 10.94 -8.54
CA VAL A 284 9.54 10.71 -7.09
C VAL A 284 8.22 10.07 -6.66
N GLY A 285 8.33 8.91 -6.02
CA GLY A 285 7.20 8.14 -5.50
C GLY A 285 6.70 7.05 -6.47
N ALA A 286 5.70 6.29 -6.03
CA ALA A 286 5.12 5.22 -6.80
C ALA A 286 4.18 5.76 -7.89
N SER A 287 4.24 5.19 -9.10
CA SER A 287 3.25 5.45 -10.13
C SER A 287 1.91 4.80 -9.78
N ALA A 288 0.85 5.24 -10.45
CA ALA A 288 -0.46 4.59 -10.37
C ALA A 288 -0.37 3.10 -10.77
N ARG A 289 0.44 2.80 -11.80
CA ARG A 289 0.69 1.42 -12.27
C ARG A 289 1.41 0.58 -11.21
N ASP A 290 2.45 1.13 -10.56
CA ASP A 290 3.20 0.41 -9.53
C ASP A 290 2.30 0.04 -8.35
N MET A 291 1.41 0.95 -7.93
CA MET A 291 0.44 0.67 -6.87
C MET A 291 -0.65 -0.32 -7.28
N ALA A 292 -1.11 -0.26 -8.54
CA ALA A 292 -2.07 -1.23 -9.07
C ALA A 292 -1.46 -2.63 -9.26
N ASN A 293 -0.16 -2.73 -9.50
CA ASN A 293 0.56 -4.01 -9.48
C ASN A 293 0.72 -4.55 -8.05
N LEU A 294 0.92 -3.66 -7.07
CA LEU A 294 1.17 -4.06 -5.68
C LEU A 294 -0.12 -4.44 -4.96
N LEU A 295 -1.22 -3.72 -5.17
CA LEU A 295 -2.46 -3.91 -4.42
C LEU A 295 -3.58 -4.46 -5.32
N PRO A 296 -4.31 -5.48 -4.87
CA PRO A 296 -5.55 -5.90 -5.52
C PRO A 296 -6.48 -4.69 -5.72
N PRO A 297 -7.24 -4.64 -6.82
CA PRO A 297 -8.09 -3.49 -7.14
C PRO A 297 -9.02 -3.06 -6.02
N GLU A 298 -9.65 -4.00 -5.34
CA GLU A 298 -10.57 -3.74 -4.24
C GLU A 298 -9.85 -3.09 -3.04
N VAL A 299 -8.63 -3.55 -2.75
CA VAL A 299 -7.81 -3.02 -1.64
C VAL A 299 -7.28 -1.62 -1.99
N LEU A 300 -6.89 -1.39 -3.25
CA LEU A 300 -6.46 -0.06 -3.70
C LEU A 300 -7.63 0.94 -3.69
N ARG A 301 -8.83 0.53 -4.14
CA ARG A 301 -10.05 1.35 -4.01
C ARG A 301 -10.37 1.65 -2.56
N PHE A 302 -10.33 0.65 -1.69
CA PHE A 302 -10.54 0.79 -0.25
C PHE A 302 -9.57 1.82 0.36
N LEU A 303 -8.28 1.71 0.06
CA LEU A 303 -7.25 2.64 0.54
C LEU A 303 -7.59 4.10 0.18
N MET A 304 -8.07 4.34 -1.03
CA MET A 304 -8.37 5.69 -1.53
C MET A 304 -9.68 6.27 -1.00
N ILE A 305 -10.70 5.42 -0.78
CA ILE A 305 -12.09 5.85 -0.52
C ILE A 305 -12.39 5.94 0.99
N ARG A 306 -11.80 5.06 1.81
CA ARG A 306 -12.09 4.96 3.27
C ARG A 306 -11.84 6.26 4.03
N THR A 307 -10.89 7.07 3.58
CA THR A 307 -10.54 8.34 4.19
C THR A 307 -11.32 9.48 3.51
N LYS A 308 -11.95 10.35 4.30
CA LYS A 308 -12.68 11.53 3.77
C LYS A 308 -11.79 12.35 2.85
N PRO A 309 -12.34 12.97 1.78
CA PRO A 309 -11.54 13.75 0.83
C PRO A 309 -10.65 14.81 1.47
N ASN A 310 -11.14 15.53 2.47
CA ASN A 310 -10.43 16.60 3.17
C ASN A 310 -9.36 16.13 4.17
N SER A 311 -9.08 14.85 4.22
CA SER A 311 -8.01 14.28 5.06
C SER A 311 -6.96 13.61 4.19
N PRO A 312 -5.65 13.79 4.46
CA PRO A 312 -4.60 13.15 3.70
C PRO A 312 -4.63 11.63 3.91
N VAL A 313 -4.30 10.89 2.87
CA VAL A 313 -4.00 9.46 2.97
C VAL A 313 -2.50 9.30 3.00
N ASN A 314 -1.99 8.77 4.10
CA ASN A 314 -0.60 8.36 4.20
C ASN A 314 -0.54 6.84 4.18
N PHE A 315 0.15 6.28 3.20
CA PHE A 315 0.32 4.84 3.03
C PHE A 315 1.80 4.50 3.04
N ASP A 316 2.20 3.67 3.97
CA ASP A 316 3.53 3.09 3.99
C ASP A 316 3.47 1.67 3.42
N VAL A 317 4.28 1.42 2.39
CA VAL A 317 4.39 0.10 1.76
C VAL A 317 5.32 -0.83 2.53
N HIS A 318 6.10 -0.28 3.46
CA HIS A 318 7.05 -1.02 4.28
C HIS A 318 6.40 -1.52 5.57
N GLU A 319 7.07 -2.50 6.20
CA GLU A 319 6.71 -3.05 7.50
C GLU A 319 5.23 -3.45 7.61
N GLU A 320 4.57 -2.97 8.66
CA GLU A 320 3.20 -3.32 8.96
C GLU A 320 2.15 -2.58 8.11
N GLY A 321 2.52 -1.56 7.34
CA GLY A 321 1.57 -0.69 6.64
C GLY A 321 0.67 -1.45 5.66
N ILE A 322 1.27 -2.29 4.81
CA ILE A 322 0.50 -3.12 3.87
C ILE A 322 -0.32 -4.19 4.58
N ILE A 323 0.25 -4.84 5.60
CA ILE A 323 -0.45 -5.87 6.40
C ILE A 323 -1.66 -5.27 7.11
N LYS A 324 -1.51 -4.09 7.72
CA LYS A 324 -2.61 -3.36 8.35
C LYS A 324 -3.71 -3.01 7.35
N LEU A 325 -3.35 -2.60 6.14
CA LEU A 325 -4.31 -2.26 5.09
C LEU A 325 -5.17 -3.48 4.71
N PHE A 326 -4.55 -4.65 4.46
CA PHE A 326 -5.28 -5.87 4.15
C PHE A 326 -6.17 -6.34 5.31
N ASN A 327 -5.64 -6.32 6.54
CA ASN A 327 -6.40 -6.71 7.72
C ASN A 327 -7.62 -5.79 7.96
N GLU A 328 -7.47 -4.50 7.67
CA GLU A 328 -8.57 -3.55 7.78
C GLU A 328 -9.62 -3.79 6.69
N PHE A 329 -9.22 -4.01 5.45
CA PHE A 329 -10.11 -4.36 4.35
C PHE A 329 -10.89 -5.65 4.68
N ASP A 330 -10.21 -6.71 5.11
CA ASP A 330 -10.82 -8.00 5.48
C ASP A 330 -11.83 -7.86 6.62
N ARG A 331 -11.53 -7.01 7.60
CA ARG A 331 -12.46 -6.70 8.69
C ARG A 331 -13.72 -5.99 8.18
N TYR A 332 -13.60 -5.02 7.27
CA TYR A 332 -14.75 -4.33 6.68
C TYR A 332 -15.61 -5.30 5.87
N GLN A 333 -14.98 -6.17 5.08
CA GLN A 333 -15.64 -7.21 4.33
C GLN A 333 -16.42 -8.16 5.26
N GLN A 334 -15.76 -8.74 6.25
CA GLN A 334 -16.39 -9.66 7.19
C GLN A 334 -17.59 -9.02 7.89
N ARG A 335 -17.44 -7.78 8.39
CA ARG A 335 -18.53 -7.06 9.05
C ARG A 335 -19.69 -6.75 8.11
N ALA A 336 -19.40 -6.43 6.85
CA ALA A 336 -20.44 -6.20 5.84
C ALA A 336 -21.21 -7.49 5.54
N GLN A 337 -20.52 -8.61 5.35
CA GLN A 337 -21.12 -9.91 5.05
C GLN A 337 -21.93 -10.49 6.23
N THR A 338 -21.50 -10.24 7.47
CA THR A 338 -22.20 -10.71 8.68
C THR A 338 -23.30 -9.76 9.18
N GLY A 339 -23.53 -8.63 8.50
CA GLY A 339 -24.51 -7.62 8.90
C GLY A 339 -24.08 -6.77 10.11
N GLN A 340 -22.83 -6.88 10.57
CA GLN A 340 -22.29 -6.15 11.73
C GLN A 340 -21.65 -4.81 11.34
N ALA A 341 -21.52 -4.50 10.04
CA ALA A 341 -20.96 -3.25 9.58
C ALA A 341 -21.88 -2.07 9.91
N ASN A 342 -21.31 -0.99 10.42
CA ASN A 342 -22.02 0.27 10.53
C ASN A 342 -22.29 0.86 9.11
N PRO A 343 -23.15 1.88 8.97
CA PRO A 343 -23.50 2.44 7.65
C PRO A 343 -22.29 2.89 6.83
N ASP A 344 -21.30 3.55 7.46
CA ASP A 344 -20.11 4.05 6.78
C ASP A 344 -19.20 2.89 6.33
N GLU A 345 -18.95 1.89 7.17
CA GLU A 345 -18.20 0.68 6.81
C GLU A 345 -18.82 -0.05 5.63
N ARG A 346 -20.14 -0.20 5.62
CA ARG A 346 -20.88 -0.85 4.54
C ARG A 346 -20.76 -0.07 3.23
N CYS A 347 -20.84 1.27 3.31
CA CYS A 347 -20.70 2.13 2.15
C CYS A 347 -19.28 2.05 1.56
N VAL A 348 -18.24 2.14 2.40
CA VAL A 348 -16.84 2.00 1.98
C VAL A 348 -16.60 0.65 1.31
N TYR A 349 -17.05 -0.44 1.94
CA TYR A 349 -16.85 -1.78 1.39
C TYR A 349 -17.53 -1.93 0.03
N ARG A 350 -18.82 -1.56 -0.09
CA ARG A 350 -19.56 -1.59 -1.35
C ARG A 350 -18.90 -0.77 -2.48
N LEU A 351 -18.38 0.40 -2.17
CA LEU A 351 -17.70 1.25 -3.15
C LEU A 351 -16.30 0.73 -3.53
N SER A 352 -15.73 -0.16 -2.71
CA SER A 352 -14.43 -0.79 -2.98
C SER A 352 -14.53 -2.04 -3.84
N GLU A 353 -15.66 -2.74 -3.80
CA GLU A 353 -15.86 -3.96 -4.57
C GLU A 353 -15.96 -3.71 -6.08
N LEU A 354 -15.46 -4.68 -6.86
CA LEU A 354 -15.62 -4.71 -8.33
C LEU A 354 -16.83 -5.54 -8.75
N ALA A 355 -17.10 -6.64 -8.04
CA ALA A 355 -18.25 -7.50 -8.25
C ALA A 355 -19.03 -7.59 -6.93
N PRO A 356 -20.17 -6.89 -6.80
CA PRO A 356 -20.97 -6.92 -5.59
C PRO A 356 -21.60 -8.30 -5.36
N ASP A 357 -21.87 -8.59 -4.09
CA ASP A 357 -22.77 -9.63 -3.60
C ASP A 357 -22.26 -11.08 -3.57
N VAL A 358 -20.97 -11.35 -3.74
CA VAL A 358 -20.44 -12.71 -3.54
C VAL A 358 -19.67 -12.78 -2.23
N ALA A 359 -20.26 -13.44 -1.22
CA ALA A 359 -19.56 -13.69 0.03
C ALA A 359 -18.40 -14.67 -0.17
N TYR A 360 -17.25 -14.34 0.39
CA TYR A 360 -16.07 -15.21 0.41
C TYR A 360 -15.23 -14.95 1.66
N THR A 361 -14.46 -15.96 2.07
CA THR A 361 -13.52 -15.79 3.19
C THR A 361 -12.15 -15.38 2.62
N PRO A 362 -11.63 -14.20 2.99
CA PRO A 362 -10.33 -13.77 2.49
C PRO A 362 -9.22 -14.61 3.12
N ALA A 363 -8.21 -14.94 2.32
CA ALA A 363 -6.96 -15.49 2.85
C ALA A 363 -6.17 -14.37 3.54
N ASN A 364 -5.81 -14.56 4.80
CA ASN A 364 -5.01 -13.59 5.56
C ASN A 364 -3.71 -13.24 4.82
N PHE A 365 -3.45 -11.95 4.57
CA PHE A 365 -2.33 -11.50 3.75
C PHE A 365 -0.98 -11.87 4.37
N GLN A 366 -0.84 -11.75 5.69
CA GLN A 366 0.40 -12.12 6.38
C GLN A 366 0.71 -13.61 6.23
N LEU A 367 -0.33 -14.47 6.30
CA LEU A 367 -0.20 -15.89 6.03
C LEU A 367 0.21 -16.16 4.59
N VAL A 368 -0.48 -15.54 3.62
CA VAL A 368 -0.14 -15.67 2.19
C VAL A 368 1.30 -15.23 1.94
N THR A 369 1.73 -14.13 2.55
CA THR A 369 3.12 -13.63 2.45
C THR A 369 4.13 -14.64 2.99
N ALA A 370 3.83 -15.33 4.08
CA ALA A 370 4.70 -16.38 4.60
C ALA A 370 4.74 -17.58 3.65
N LEU A 371 3.59 -18.02 3.14
CA LEU A 371 3.47 -19.21 2.28
C LEU A 371 4.14 -19.03 0.91
N VAL A 372 4.02 -17.88 0.27
CA VAL A 372 4.64 -17.63 -1.06
C VAL A 372 6.16 -17.63 -1.02
N GLN A 373 6.76 -17.50 0.16
CA GLN A 373 8.21 -17.57 0.37
C GLN A 373 8.73 -19.01 0.57
N MET A 374 7.84 -20.00 0.58
CA MET A 374 8.18 -21.43 0.77
C MET A 374 8.05 -22.17 -0.57
N PRO A 375 9.17 -22.44 -1.26
CA PRO A 375 9.14 -22.91 -2.66
C PRO A 375 8.52 -24.30 -2.86
N HIS A 376 8.41 -25.13 -1.82
CA HIS A 376 7.82 -26.48 -1.92
C HIS A 376 6.36 -26.54 -1.47
N LEU A 377 5.76 -25.41 -1.09
CA LEU A 377 4.37 -25.40 -0.69
C LEU A 377 3.46 -24.98 -1.85
N ASP A 378 2.43 -25.77 -2.08
CA ASP A 378 1.28 -25.35 -2.86
C ASP A 378 0.36 -24.53 -1.95
N VAL A 379 0.43 -23.20 -2.11
CA VAL A 379 -0.32 -22.24 -1.28
C VAL A 379 -1.83 -22.51 -1.34
N VAL A 380 -2.35 -22.87 -2.50
CA VAL A 380 -3.77 -23.16 -2.70
C VAL A 380 -4.19 -24.37 -1.90
N ARG A 381 -3.46 -25.47 -2.06
CA ARG A 381 -3.73 -26.72 -1.37
C ARG A 381 -3.65 -26.56 0.15
N GLU A 382 -2.71 -25.75 0.62
CA GLU A 382 -2.56 -25.48 2.05
C GLU A 382 -3.76 -24.68 2.60
N LEU A 383 -4.26 -23.71 1.85
CA LEU A 383 -5.45 -22.94 2.26
C LEU A 383 -6.74 -23.76 2.16
N GLU A 384 -6.88 -24.66 1.17
CA GLU A 384 -7.98 -25.60 1.07
C GLU A 384 -8.03 -26.57 2.26
N LYS A 385 -6.85 -27.07 2.67
CA LYS A 385 -6.73 -27.90 3.87
C LYS A 385 -7.20 -27.16 5.13
N ARG A 386 -6.79 -25.90 5.30
CA ARG A 386 -7.21 -25.07 6.45
C ARG A 386 -8.70 -24.73 6.42
N LYS A 387 -9.24 -24.48 5.24
CA LYS A 387 -10.67 -24.25 5.05
C LYS A 387 -11.50 -25.51 5.32
N GLY A 388 -10.89 -26.70 5.19
CA GLY A 388 -11.60 -27.99 5.25
C GLY A 388 -12.40 -28.30 3.98
N GLY A 389 -12.04 -27.75 2.83
CA GLY A 389 -12.70 -27.95 1.53
C GLY A 389 -12.08 -27.11 0.42
N ALA A 390 -12.50 -27.34 -0.81
CA ALA A 390 -12.03 -26.61 -1.96
C ALA A 390 -12.34 -25.09 -1.89
N LEU A 391 -11.47 -24.27 -2.44
CA LEU A 391 -11.75 -22.85 -2.63
C LEU A 391 -12.80 -22.67 -3.73
N THR A 392 -13.71 -21.73 -3.54
CA THR A 392 -14.62 -21.29 -4.60
C THR A 392 -13.85 -20.51 -5.67
N ASP A 393 -14.42 -20.35 -6.87
CA ASP A 393 -13.78 -19.55 -7.94
C ASP A 393 -13.52 -18.10 -7.51
N VAL A 394 -14.37 -17.55 -6.65
CA VAL A 394 -14.20 -16.20 -6.10
C VAL A 394 -13.03 -16.16 -5.14
N GLU A 395 -12.96 -17.06 -4.18
CA GLU A 395 -11.86 -17.18 -3.23
C GLU A 395 -10.53 -17.43 -3.95
N ARG A 396 -10.56 -18.27 -5.00
CA ARG A 396 -9.37 -18.55 -5.81
C ARG A 396 -8.84 -17.30 -6.51
N ARG A 397 -9.69 -16.53 -7.19
CA ARG A 397 -9.30 -15.28 -7.84
C ARG A 397 -8.73 -14.26 -6.84
N HIS A 398 -9.36 -14.11 -5.67
CA HIS A 398 -8.85 -13.21 -4.63
C HIS A 398 -7.53 -13.69 -4.04
N LEU A 399 -7.36 -15.00 -3.85
CA LEU A 399 -6.10 -15.58 -3.40
C LEU A 399 -4.98 -15.34 -4.43
N ASP A 400 -5.23 -15.61 -5.71
CA ASP A 400 -4.23 -15.42 -6.76
C ASP A 400 -3.71 -13.96 -6.79
N ARG A 401 -4.61 -12.98 -6.71
CA ARG A 401 -4.23 -11.55 -6.60
C ARG A 401 -3.43 -11.23 -5.34
N ARG A 402 -3.80 -11.83 -4.19
CA ARG A 402 -3.04 -11.66 -2.94
C ARG A 402 -1.67 -12.31 -3.00
N MET A 403 -1.54 -13.45 -3.68
CA MET A 403 -0.25 -14.11 -3.90
C MET A 403 0.67 -13.27 -4.79
N GLU A 404 0.14 -12.66 -5.85
CA GLU A 404 0.88 -11.72 -6.72
C GLU A 404 1.35 -10.50 -5.91
N SER A 405 0.43 -9.88 -5.16
CA SER A 405 0.74 -8.78 -4.24
C SER A 405 1.82 -9.15 -3.23
N ALA A 406 1.71 -10.32 -2.59
CA ALA A 406 2.67 -10.79 -1.60
C ALA A 406 4.05 -11.05 -2.20
N ARG A 407 4.13 -11.69 -3.38
CA ARG A 407 5.40 -11.92 -4.10
C ARG A 407 6.07 -10.61 -4.48
N LEU A 408 5.31 -9.65 -5.02
CA LEU A 408 5.83 -8.35 -5.41
C LEU A 408 6.33 -7.58 -4.17
N TRP A 409 5.54 -7.57 -3.10
CA TRP A 409 5.92 -6.92 -1.85
C TRP A 409 7.20 -7.51 -1.26
N VAL A 410 7.30 -8.84 -1.17
CA VAL A 410 8.52 -9.52 -0.68
C VAL A 410 9.73 -9.20 -1.55
N ALA A 411 9.55 -9.12 -2.88
CA ALA A 411 10.66 -8.87 -3.79
C ALA A 411 11.18 -7.44 -3.73
N GLN A 412 10.31 -6.43 -3.55
CA GLN A 412 10.66 -5.03 -3.75
C GLN A 412 10.64 -4.18 -2.48
N TYR A 413 9.84 -4.53 -1.47
CA TYR A 413 9.56 -3.66 -0.33
C TYR A 413 9.87 -4.28 1.03
N ALA A 414 9.78 -5.59 1.16
CA ALA A 414 10.06 -6.27 2.43
C ALA A 414 11.53 -6.09 2.85
N SER A 415 11.74 -5.75 4.11
CA SER A 415 13.07 -5.76 4.71
C SER A 415 13.63 -7.19 4.79
N GLU A 416 14.92 -7.35 4.99
CA GLU A 416 15.51 -8.69 5.16
C GLU A 416 14.94 -9.39 6.41
N GLU A 417 14.45 -8.64 7.39
CA GLU A 417 13.81 -9.18 8.59
C GLU A 417 12.39 -9.72 8.33
N GLU A 418 11.71 -9.20 7.33
CA GLU A 418 10.36 -9.62 6.92
C GLU A 418 10.39 -10.79 5.92
N LYS A 419 11.52 -11.03 5.26
CA LYS A 419 11.69 -12.15 4.33
C LYS A 419 11.91 -13.44 5.09
N THR A 420 11.03 -14.40 4.92
CA THR A 420 11.16 -15.73 5.53
C THR A 420 11.91 -16.65 4.56
N ARG A 421 13.25 -16.71 4.67
CA ARG A 421 14.08 -17.62 3.87
C ARG A 421 14.41 -18.85 4.67
N LEU A 422 13.79 -19.98 4.34
CA LEU A 422 14.18 -21.26 4.90
C LEU A 422 15.60 -21.59 4.45
N GLN A 423 16.44 -21.95 5.41
CA GLN A 423 17.82 -22.34 5.15
C GLN A 423 17.87 -23.82 4.73
N GLU A 424 18.27 -24.12 3.50
CA GLU A 424 18.41 -25.50 3.00
C GLU A 424 19.57 -26.22 3.66
N VAL A 425 20.63 -25.49 4.00
CA VAL A 425 21.81 -25.95 4.70
C VAL A 425 21.85 -25.33 6.10
N LEU A 426 22.41 -26.06 7.08
CA LEU A 426 22.55 -25.52 8.43
C LEU A 426 23.39 -24.24 8.42
N PRO A 427 22.85 -23.11 8.93
CA PRO A 427 23.57 -21.83 8.96
C PRO A 427 24.86 -21.93 9.79
N ALA A 428 25.92 -21.27 9.36
CA ALA A 428 27.19 -21.25 10.11
C ALA A 428 27.00 -20.71 11.54
N ARG A 429 26.16 -19.72 11.73
CA ARG A 429 25.83 -19.13 13.04
C ARG A 429 25.06 -20.08 13.96
N ALA A 430 24.53 -21.19 13.47
CA ALA A 430 23.92 -22.20 14.31
C ALA A 430 24.95 -22.88 15.24
N SER A 431 26.24 -22.81 14.89
CA SER A 431 27.33 -23.29 15.78
C SER A 431 27.44 -22.49 17.08
N GLU A 432 26.93 -21.26 17.11
CA GLU A 432 26.92 -20.38 18.28
C GLU A 432 25.84 -20.76 19.32
N LEU A 433 24.92 -21.67 18.99
CA LEU A 433 23.89 -22.13 19.92
C LEU A 433 24.50 -22.78 21.16
N SER A 434 23.99 -22.41 22.31
CA SER A 434 24.39 -22.97 23.61
C SER A 434 24.03 -24.45 23.73
N ALA A 435 24.64 -25.16 24.68
CA ALA A 435 24.35 -26.56 24.90
C ALA A 435 22.87 -26.78 25.32
N THR A 436 22.28 -25.87 26.08
CA THR A 436 20.86 -25.95 26.44
C THR A 436 19.94 -25.76 25.23
N GLN A 437 20.30 -24.88 24.28
CA GLN A 437 19.57 -24.69 23.03
C GLN A 437 19.65 -25.92 22.12
N ARG A 438 20.83 -26.55 22.02
CA ARG A 438 21.00 -27.78 21.24
C ARG A 438 20.25 -28.97 21.87
N ALA A 439 20.26 -29.07 23.21
CA ALA A 439 19.48 -30.08 23.94
C ALA A 439 17.99 -29.92 23.67
N PHE A 440 17.49 -28.69 23.67
CA PHE A 440 16.11 -28.39 23.34
C PHE A 440 15.76 -28.84 21.92
N LEU A 441 16.57 -28.50 20.90
CA LEU A 441 16.34 -28.89 19.51
C LEU A 441 16.35 -30.42 19.35
N ASN A 442 17.29 -31.13 19.98
CA ASN A 442 17.36 -32.58 19.93
C ASN A 442 16.11 -33.22 20.56
N ARG A 443 15.67 -32.74 21.73
CA ARG A 443 14.43 -33.22 22.36
C ARG A 443 13.18 -32.88 21.53
N LEU A 444 13.16 -31.72 20.88
CA LEU A 444 12.08 -31.37 19.95
C LEU A 444 12.06 -32.35 18.77
N ALA A 445 13.21 -32.70 18.20
CA ALA A 445 13.30 -33.69 17.13
C ALA A 445 12.81 -35.09 17.56
N GLU A 446 12.98 -35.47 18.82
CA GLU A 446 12.44 -36.71 19.38
C GLU A 446 10.92 -36.68 19.58
N ALA A 447 10.38 -35.52 19.94
CA ALA A 447 8.95 -35.34 20.23
C ALA A 447 8.11 -35.16 18.97
N LEU A 448 8.64 -34.51 17.91
CA LEU A 448 7.89 -34.16 16.68
C LEU A 448 7.17 -35.35 16.02
N PRO A 449 7.74 -36.59 15.94
CA PRO A 449 7.06 -37.74 15.34
C PRO A 449 5.73 -38.09 16.01
N GLY A 450 5.58 -37.84 17.31
CA GLY A 450 4.40 -38.13 18.11
C GLY A 450 3.38 -37.00 18.17
N MET A 451 3.67 -35.82 17.59
CA MET A 451 2.77 -34.67 17.62
C MET A 451 1.78 -34.70 16.45
N GLU A 452 0.56 -34.19 16.68
CA GLU A 452 -0.35 -33.88 15.59
C GLU A 452 0.21 -32.73 14.77
N TRP A 453 0.16 -32.87 13.41
CA TRP A 453 0.79 -31.91 12.50
C TRP A 453 -0.17 -30.76 12.18
N ASN A 454 -0.43 -29.92 13.17
CA ASN A 454 -1.18 -28.68 13.08
C ASN A 454 -0.55 -27.60 13.95
N GLU A 455 -0.90 -26.35 13.69
CA GLU A 455 -0.27 -25.18 14.32
C GLU A 455 -0.40 -25.14 15.84
N GLU A 456 -1.57 -25.50 16.36
CA GLU A 456 -1.89 -25.43 17.78
C GLU A 456 -1.14 -26.53 18.55
N SER A 457 -1.21 -27.76 18.06
CA SER A 457 -0.53 -28.92 18.67
C SER A 457 0.98 -28.77 18.65
N LEU A 458 1.54 -28.32 17.52
CA LEU A 458 2.98 -28.04 17.41
C LEU A 458 3.41 -26.91 18.34
N GLN A 459 2.64 -25.81 18.40
CA GLN A 459 2.97 -24.71 19.32
C GLN A 459 2.93 -25.16 20.77
N ALA A 460 1.91 -25.92 21.17
CA ALA A 460 1.80 -26.48 22.52
C ALA A 460 2.94 -27.44 22.83
N GLY A 461 3.30 -28.32 21.86
CA GLY A 461 4.41 -29.26 21.97
C GLY A 461 5.76 -28.57 22.13
N ILE A 462 6.03 -27.49 21.36
CA ILE A 462 7.25 -26.69 21.50
C ILE A 462 7.34 -26.11 22.93
N PHE A 463 6.25 -25.56 23.46
CA PHE A 463 6.24 -25.05 24.84
C PHE A 463 6.46 -26.15 25.87
N GLU A 464 5.89 -27.33 25.66
CA GLU A 464 6.09 -28.47 26.57
C GLU A 464 7.54 -28.92 26.56
N VAL A 465 8.16 -29.13 25.40
CA VAL A 465 9.55 -29.49 25.26
C VAL A 465 10.48 -28.44 25.89
N ALA A 466 10.18 -27.14 25.71
CA ALA A 466 10.96 -26.07 26.34
C ALA A 466 10.85 -26.09 27.87
N ARG A 467 9.70 -26.42 28.44
CA ARG A 467 9.52 -26.58 29.90
C ARG A 467 10.25 -27.80 30.44
N MET A 468 10.25 -28.87 29.66
CA MET A 468 10.94 -30.13 30.04
C MET A 468 12.43 -30.10 29.73
N THR A 469 12.94 -29.08 29.07
CA THR A 469 14.36 -28.77 28.93
C THR A 469 14.65 -27.56 29.82
N PRO A 470 15.63 -27.59 30.72
CA PRO A 470 15.95 -26.45 31.56
C PRO A 470 16.59 -25.32 30.74
N VAL A 471 15.74 -24.64 29.92
CA VAL A 471 16.08 -23.52 29.07
C VAL A 471 14.94 -22.48 29.15
N GLU A 472 15.29 -21.23 29.16
CA GLU A 472 14.28 -20.15 29.11
C GLU A 472 13.55 -20.18 27.77
N GLN A 473 12.19 -20.04 27.81
CA GLN A 473 11.36 -20.15 26.61
C GLN A 473 11.82 -19.24 25.46
N PRO A 474 12.11 -17.93 25.68
CA PRO A 474 12.59 -17.08 24.57
C PRO A 474 13.91 -17.58 23.96
N VAL A 475 14.79 -18.17 24.78
CA VAL A 475 16.07 -18.71 24.32
C VAL A 475 15.87 -19.99 23.51
N ALA A 476 14.93 -20.84 23.90
CA ALA A 476 14.53 -22.02 23.16
C ALA A 476 13.99 -21.67 21.75
N PHE A 477 13.10 -20.70 21.69
CA PHE A 477 12.52 -20.26 20.41
C PHE A 477 13.57 -19.65 19.46
N LYS A 478 14.53 -18.90 19.98
CA LYS A 478 15.67 -18.41 19.18
C LYS A 478 16.42 -19.53 18.51
N ALA A 479 16.58 -20.69 19.14
CA ALA A 479 17.25 -21.84 18.55
C ALA A 479 16.54 -22.34 17.29
N ILE A 480 15.19 -22.44 17.32
CA ILE A 480 14.39 -22.82 16.15
C ILE A 480 14.65 -21.87 14.99
N TYR A 481 14.53 -20.57 15.23
CA TYR A 481 14.72 -19.58 14.19
C TYR A 481 16.16 -19.54 13.67
N ARG A 482 17.15 -19.75 14.53
CA ARG A 482 18.56 -19.77 14.14
C ARG A 482 18.87 -20.91 13.15
N VAL A 483 18.36 -22.11 13.38
CA VAL A 483 18.64 -23.26 12.50
C VAL A 483 17.77 -23.30 11.25
N LEU A 484 16.60 -22.68 11.27
CA LEU A 484 15.67 -22.69 10.13
C LEU A 484 15.79 -21.43 9.25
N LEU A 485 16.04 -20.26 9.85
CA LEU A 485 15.95 -18.96 9.18
C LEU A 485 17.23 -18.13 9.29
N ASP A 486 18.26 -18.58 10.00
CA ASP A 486 19.48 -17.83 10.36
C ASP A 486 19.20 -16.50 11.09
N ARG A 487 18.14 -16.47 11.92
CA ARG A 487 17.69 -15.30 12.67
C ARG A 487 17.38 -15.63 14.12
N GLU A 488 17.14 -14.62 14.96
CA GLU A 488 16.72 -14.79 16.36
C GLU A 488 15.20 -14.72 16.57
N SER A 489 14.47 -14.34 15.55
CA SER A 489 13.01 -14.20 15.55
C SER A 489 12.43 -14.60 14.19
N GLY A 490 11.12 -14.85 14.17
CA GLY A 490 10.42 -15.25 12.96
C GLY A 490 8.91 -15.37 13.19
N PRO A 491 8.17 -15.96 12.24
CA PRO A 491 6.75 -16.29 12.40
C PRO A 491 6.53 -17.15 13.65
N LYS A 492 5.27 -17.17 14.16
CA LYS A 492 4.91 -18.07 15.28
C LYS A 492 5.45 -19.48 15.02
N ALA A 493 6.24 -20.04 15.95
CA ALA A 493 7.00 -21.24 15.69
C ALA A 493 6.13 -22.45 15.30
N GLY A 494 4.97 -22.65 15.98
CA GLY A 494 4.03 -23.71 15.61
C GLY A 494 3.53 -23.58 14.17
N ASN A 495 3.27 -22.35 13.72
CA ASN A 495 2.87 -22.08 12.34
C ASN A 495 4.03 -22.39 11.38
N LEU A 496 5.24 -21.95 11.70
CA LEU A 496 6.42 -22.21 10.86
C LEU A 496 6.65 -23.71 10.70
N LEU A 497 6.64 -24.47 11.80
CA LEU A 497 6.87 -25.91 11.76
C LEU A 497 5.75 -26.65 11.02
N ALA A 498 4.50 -26.25 11.17
CA ALA A 498 3.36 -26.89 10.51
C ALA A 498 3.46 -26.85 8.97
N PHE A 499 4.16 -25.85 8.41
CA PHE A 499 4.37 -25.70 6.97
C PHE A 499 5.58 -26.46 6.43
N LEU A 500 6.42 -26.99 7.31
CA LEU A 500 7.64 -27.66 6.90
C LEU A 500 7.47 -29.19 6.97
N ASP A 501 8.25 -29.88 6.16
CA ASP A 501 8.27 -31.34 6.17
C ASP A 501 8.79 -31.86 7.52
N ARG A 502 8.10 -32.86 8.08
CA ARG A 502 8.42 -33.44 9.38
C ARG A 502 9.82 -34.02 9.42
N ASP A 503 10.16 -34.80 8.39
CA ASP A 503 11.44 -35.50 8.33
C ASP A 503 12.61 -34.51 8.16
N PHE A 504 12.38 -33.43 7.38
CA PHE A 504 13.31 -32.32 7.27
C PHE A 504 13.58 -31.70 8.64
N LEU A 505 12.52 -31.37 9.42
CA LEU A 505 12.67 -30.78 10.75
C LEU A 505 13.41 -31.69 11.73
N VAL A 506 13.04 -32.97 11.78
CA VAL A 506 13.70 -33.94 12.63
C VAL A 506 15.18 -34.05 12.27
N LYS A 507 15.50 -34.09 10.98
CA LYS A 507 16.89 -34.11 10.50
C LYS A 507 17.62 -32.83 10.92
N ARG A 508 17.05 -31.66 10.59
CA ARG A 508 17.66 -30.37 10.85
C ARG A 508 17.96 -30.13 12.33
N PHE A 509 17.06 -30.50 13.24
CA PHE A 509 17.23 -30.29 14.67
C PHE A 509 18.26 -31.26 15.29
N ARG A 510 18.60 -32.34 14.58
CA ARG A 510 19.67 -33.31 14.97
C ARG A 510 21.04 -32.99 14.36
N GLU A 511 21.15 -32.06 13.43
CA GLU A 511 22.44 -31.68 12.80
C GLU A 511 23.43 -31.07 13.79
N LEU A 512 22.94 -30.56 14.95
CA LEU A 512 23.77 -30.06 16.05
C LEU A 512 23.66 -30.98 17.27
N PRO A 513 24.58 -31.92 17.44
CA PRO A 513 24.55 -32.78 18.62
C PRO A 513 24.76 -31.96 19.88
N CYS A 514 24.07 -32.32 20.94
CA CYS A 514 24.24 -31.75 22.25
C CYS A 514 25.37 -32.46 23.00
N ASP A 515 26.36 -31.69 23.45
CA ASP A 515 27.29 -32.15 24.47
C ASP A 515 26.55 -32.23 25.82
N ARG A 516 26.45 -33.43 26.36
CA ARG A 516 25.63 -33.69 27.54
C ARG A 516 26.22 -33.10 28.82
N LEU A 517 27.54 -33.08 28.93
CA LEU A 517 28.21 -32.47 30.08
C LEU A 517 28.06 -30.94 30.03
N ALA A 518 28.32 -30.33 28.88
CA ALA A 518 28.11 -28.89 28.70
C ALA A 518 26.66 -28.50 28.95
N PHE A 519 25.69 -29.30 28.49
CA PHE A 519 24.28 -29.10 28.78
C PHE A 519 23.99 -29.11 30.28
N TRP A 520 24.57 -30.05 31.05
CA TRP A 520 24.36 -30.09 32.48
C TRP A 520 24.97 -28.89 33.19
N GLN A 521 26.16 -28.47 32.80
CA GLN A 521 26.83 -27.30 33.38
C GLN A 521 26.09 -26.01 33.12
N GLU A 522 25.57 -25.81 31.88
CA GLU A 522 24.77 -24.62 31.53
C GLU A 522 23.38 -24.63 32.18
N SER A 523 22.72 -25.77 32.30
CA SER A 523 21.34 -25.91 32.76
C SER A 523 21.19 -26.01 34.28
N ALA A 524 22.28 -26.22 35.01
CA ALA A 524 22.23 -26.34 36.44
C ALA A 524 22.06 -24.94 37.11
N VAL A 525 21.20 -24.89 38.08
CA VAL A 525 21.00 -23.70 38.92
C VAL A 525 21.65 -23.93 40.28
N GLN A 526 21.97 -22.83 40.99
CA GLN A 526 22.46 -22.92 42.36
C GLN A 526 21.32 -23.33 43.32
N PRO A 527 21.61 -24.03 44.40
CA PRO A 527 20.60 -24.46 45.37
C PRO A 527 19.70 -23.29 45.86
N ALA A 528 20.28 -22.13 46.10
CA ALA A 528 19.53 -20.95 46.56
C ALA A 528 18.59 -20.43 45.47
N GLU A 529 19.02 -20.40 44.22
CA GLU A 529 18.20 -19.99 43.07
C GLU A 529 17.05 -20.98 42.82
N PHE A 530 17.31 -22.27 42.96
CA PHE A 530 16.27 -23.29 42.86
C PHE A 530 15.19 -23.09 43.94
N LYS A 531 15.59 -22.90 45.19
CA LYS A 531 14.64 -22.64 46.29
C LYS A 531 13.83 -21.39 46.04
N ALA A 532 14.45 -20.26 45.72
CA ALA A 532 13.76 -19.01 45.44
C ALA A 532 12.77 -19.14 44.28
N TRP A 533 13.13 -19.87 43.23
CA TRP A 533 12.24 -20.17 42.12
C TRP A 533 11.04 -21.04 42.51
N LEU A 534 11.28 -22.09 43.33
CA LEU A 534 10.22 -22.97 43.84
C LEU A 534 9.22 -22.20 44.74
N GLU A 535 9.72 -21.39 45.66
CA GLU A 535 8.91 -20.51 46.53
C GLU A 535 8.08 -19.50 45.73
N LYS A 536 8.65 -18.92 44.64
CA LYS A 536 7.92 -18.00 43.75
C LYS A 536 6.75 -18.69 43.05
N LEU A 537 6.80 -19.98 42.80
CA LEU A 537 5.67 -20.75 42.26
C LEU A 537 4.55 -20.92 43.32
N GLY A 538 4.90 -21.02 44.59
CA GLY A 538 3.96 -21.11 45.72
C GLY A 538 2.87 -22.16 45.50
N ASP A 539 1.61 -21.77 45.74
CA ASP A 539 0.42 -22.63 45.62
C ASP A 539 0.17 -23.24 44.22
N LYS A 540 0.91 -22.78 43.20
CA LYS A 540 0.81 -23.38 41.88
C LYS A 540 1.48 -24.75 41.80
N VAL A 541 2.33 -25.12 42.71
CA VAL A 541 3.03 -26.40 42.73
C VAL A 541 2.12 -27.48 43.33
N ALA A 542 1.80 -28.48 42.52
CA ALA A 542 1.03 -29.66 42.99
C ALA A 542 1.90 -30.81 43.51
N GLY A 543 3.19 -30.83 43.19
CA GLY A 543 4.13 -31.82 43.67
C GLY A 543 5.53 -31.60 43.13
N VAL A 544 6.50 -32.12 43.82
CA VAL A 544 7.92 -32.13 43.45
C VAL A 544 8.43 -33.56 43.57
N SER A 545 9.07 -34.07 42.55
CA SER A 545 9.85 -35.32 42.58
C SER A 545 11.26 -35.03 42.13
N TRP A 546 12.19 -35.89 42.49
CA TRP A 546 13.60 -35.73 42.14
C TRP A 546 14.27 -37.08 41.88
N GLU A 547 15.30 -37.02 41.09
CA GLU A 547 16.22 -38.17 40.86
C GLU A 547 17.65 -37.69 40.82
N LEU A 548 18.57 -38.59 41.21
CA LEU A 548 20.00 -38.35 41.08
C LEU A 548 20.43 -38.81 39.67
N VAL A 549 21.04 -37.89 38.94
CA VAL A 549 21.54 -38.16 37.59
C VAL A 549 23.06 -37.95 37.57
N SER A 550 23.77 -38.69 36.69
CA SER A 550 25.22 -38.56 36.55
C SER A 550 25.67 -38.53 35.11
N GLU A 551 26.75 -37.80 34.85
CA GLU A 551 27.45 -37.78 33.57
C GLU A 551 28.96 -37.81 33.85
N GLY A 552 29.58 -38.97 33.68
CA GLY A 552 30.95 -39.20 34.11
C GLY A 552 31.12 -39.02 35.62
N ALA A 553 31.97 -38.10 36.02
CA ALA A 553 32.22 -37.76 37.43
C ALA A 553 31.33 -36.58 37.93
N VAL A 554 30.44 -36.06 37.11
CA VAL A 554 29.55 -34.97 37.46
C VAL A 554 28.19 -35.52 37.87
N PHE A 555 27.68 -35.06 39.02
CA PHE A 555 26.41 -35.49 39.58
C PHE A 555 25.47 -34.27 39.68
N ALA A 556 24.18 -34.51 39.47
CA ALA A 556 23.14 -33.50 39.65
C ALA A 556 21.86 -34.14 40.22
N VAL A 557 21.09 -33.36 40.96
CA VAL A 557 19.72 -33.70 41.28
C VAL A 557 18.83 -33.03 40.26
N GLU A 558 18.05 -33.84 39.54
CA GLU A 558 17.05 -33.36 38.59
C GLU A 558 15.68 -33.33 39.29
N TYR A 559 15.10 -32.15 39.45
CA TYR A 559 13.78 -31.97 40.02
C TYR A 559 12.72 -31.84 38.94
N THR A 560 11.66 -32.65 39.05
CA THR A 560 10.44 -32.48 38.27
C THR A 560 9.37 -31.81 39.12
N VAL A 561 9.04 -30.59 38.82
CA VAL A 561 7.98 -29.81 39.50
C VAL A 561 6.71 -29.89 38.71
N ARG A 562 5.65 -30.46 39.29
CA ARG A 562 4.31 -30.57 38.71
C ARG A 562 3.45 -29.41 39.22
N LEU A 563 2.83 -28.71 38.31
CA LEU A 563 1.89 -27.63 38.61
C LEU A 563 0.44 -28.13 38.70
N GLY A 564 -0.42 -27.35 39.36
CA GLY A 564 -1.83 -27.67 39.57
C GLY A 564 -2.65 -27.83 38.27
N ASP A 565 -2.20 -27.24 37.19
CA ASP A 565 -2.79 -27.39 35.83
C ASP A 565 -2.24 -28.60 35.05
N GLY A 566 -1.46 -29.47 35.71
CA GLY A 566 -0.87 -30.68 35.12
C GLY A 566 0.44 -30.48 34.37
N ARG A 567 0.88 -29.25 34.15
CA ARG A 567 2.17 -28.95 33.50
C ARG A 567 3.35 -29.37 34.39
N ARG A 568 4.43 -29.77 33.75
CA ARG A 568 5.68 -30.15 34.44
C ARG A 568 6.82 -29.24 34.03
N GLN A 569 7.74 -29.00 34.97
CA GLN A 569 8.97 -28.25 34.74
C GLN A 569 10.15 -28.99 35.35
N ILE A 570 11.28 -29.00 34.65
CA ILE A 570 12.51 -29.61 35.14
C ILE A 570 13.48 -28.53 35.59
N ARG A 571 14.15 -28.78 36.72
CA ARG A 571 15.30 -28.02 37.18
C ARG A 571 16.38 -28.95 37.62
N ARG A 572 17.62 -28.56 37.41
CA ARG A 572 18.80 -29.38 37.75
C ARG A 572 19.73 -28.61 38.66
N VAL A 573 20.15 -29.24 39.76
CA VAL A 573 21.09 -28.67 40.72
C VAL A 573 22.34 -29.59 40.73
N LEU A 574 23.51 -29.04 40.44
CA LEU A 574 24.76 -29.79 40.51
C LEU A 574 25.11 -30.15 41.96
N VAL A 575 25.63 -31.35 42.15
CA VAL A 575 26.11 -31.84 43.46
C VAL A 575 27.61 -31.80 43.42
N GLU A 576 28.20 -31.07 44.38
CA GLU A 576 29.62 -31.02 44.56
C GLU A 576 30.12 -32.33 45.24
N GLY A 577 31.15 -32.95 44.66
CA GLY A 577 31.71 -34.19 45.16
C GLY A 577 30.84 -35.43 44.93
N GLN A 578 31.04 -36.49 45.73
CA GLN A 578 30.21 -37.70 45.64
C GLN A 578 28.85 -37.44 46.31
N PRO A 579 27.74 -37.83 45.67
CA PRO A 579 26.42 -37.64 46.26
C PRO A 579 26.22 -38.50 47.50
N VAL A 580 25.59 -37.94 48.52
CA VAL A 580 25.21 -38.67 49.75
C VAL A 580 23.74 -39.07 49.66
N GLU A 581 23.38 -40.12 50.43
CA GLU A 581 21.99 -40.55 50.51
C GLU A 581 21.08 -39.39 50.97
N GLY A 582 19.97 -39.21 50.26
CA GLY A 582 19.00 -38.12 50.54
C GLY A 582 19.43 -36.73 50.06
N VAL A 583 20.48 -36.60 49.22
CA VAL A 583 20.93 -35.27 48.74
C VAL A 583 19.82 -34.45 48.11
N GLY A 584 18.88 -35.06 47.37
CA GLY A 584 17.77 -34.36 46.75
C GLY A 584 16.78 -33.79 47.77
N ALA A 585 16.43 -34.54 48.80
CA ALA A 585 15.62 -34.05 49.91
C ALA A 585 16.34 -32.95 50.69
N GLY A 586 17.66 -33.09 50.94
CA GLY A 586 18.46 -32.07 51.63
C GLY A 586 18.50 -30.73 50.89
N LEU A 587 18.50 -30.74 49.56
CA LEU A 587 18.41 -29.51 48.76
C LEU A 587 17.05 -28.82 48.85
N LEU A 588 15.98 -29.50 49.27
CA LEU A 588 14.65 -28.93 49.52
C LEU A 588 14.48 -28.43 50.97
N ALA A 589 15.44 -28.64 51.87
CA ALA A 589 15.38 -28.22 53.27
C ALA A 589 15.08 -26.71 53.39
N GLY A 590 14.11 -26.39 54.24
CA GLY A 590 13.63 -24.99 54.43
C GLY A 590 12.63 -24.51 53.37
N THR A 591 12.15 -25.37 52.50
CA THR A 591 11.02 -25.06 51.57
C THR A 591 9.73 -25.71 52.06
N SER A 592 8.58 -25.33 51.57
CA SER A 592 7.29 -25.98 51.83
C SER A 592 7.22 -27.43 51.36
N TRP A 593 8.24 -27.91 50.66
CA TRP A 593 8.37 -29.22 50.02
C TRP A 593 9.42 -30.11 50.72
N GLU A 594 9.87 -29.70 51.89
CA GLU A 594 10.76 -30.50 52.72
C GLU A 594 10.08 -31.84 53.07
N GLY A 595 10.80 -32.93 52.85
CA GLY A 595 10.29 -34.28 53.12
C GLY A 595 9.60 -34.97 51.93
N VAL A 596 9.52 -34.33 50.74
CA VAL A 596 9.11 -35.02 49.49
C VAL A 596 10.17 -36.07 49.14
N THR A 597 9.71 -37.33 49.02
CA THR A 597 10.58 -38.47 48.59
C THR A 597 10.57 -38.57 47.06
N GLY A 598 11.75 -38.83 46.48
CA GLY A 598 11.95 -39.06 45.07
C GLY A 598 11.36 -40.36 44.53
#